data_f7d76e6e5271f19713cb473b1e720fba
#
_entry.id   f7d76e6e5271f19713cb473b1e720fba
#
_cell.length_a   1.000
_cell.length_b   1.000
_cell.length_c   1.000
_cell.angle_alpha   90.00
_cell.angle_beta   90.00
_cell.angle_gamma   90.00
#
_symmetry.space_group_name_H-M   'P 1'
#
loop_
_entity.id
_entity.type
_entity.pdbx_description
1 polymer ?
#
loop_
_entity_poly.entity_id
_entity_poly.type
_entity_poly.pdbx_seq_one_letter_code
_entity_poly.pdbx_strand_id
1 'polypeptide(L)'
;RSVHPSITYWCSGVTKSKISTFRQVFYDKGLKDDWFLNNFKIAHRSQGWIFSHAGMVNRQIPYGMTVDQVIDEVLPDVWLNFRNITYRQNPLISAVGIARGGEDNVGGLLWLDYYNEFNASPDIGKQVFGHSYVPEPTATALNTEYESWNLDTNLKDYAIIRDGRLTTYKIR
;
A
#
# COMPACT_ATOMS: atom_id res chain seq x y z
N ARG A 1 -8.02 23.71 -10.63
CA ARG A 1 -6.65 23.39 -11.09
C ARG A 1 -6.74 22.13 -11.93
N SER A 2 -6.34 22.19 -13.22
CA SER A 2 -6.35 21.07 -14.14
C SER A 2 -5.39 19.99 -13.61
N VAL A 3 -5.91 18.78 -13.42
CA VAL A 3 -5.08 17.59 -13.19
C VAL A 3 -4.24 17.41 -14.45
N HIS A 4 -2.92 17.37 -14.30
CA HIS A 4 -2.00 17.19 -15.41
C HIS A 4 -2.38 15.91 -16.18
N PRO A 5 -2.56 15.94 -17.51
CA PRO A 5 -3.02 14.79 -18.29
C PRO A 5 -2.19 13.53 -18.09
N SER A 6 -0.90 13.67 -17.79
CA SER A 6 0.02 12.56 -17.55
C SER A 6 -0.29 11.69 -16.31
N ILE A 7 -1.03 12.21 -15.34
CA ILE A 7 -1.39 11.43 -14.14
C ILE A 7 -2.48 10.39 -14.43
N THR A 8 -3.26 10.58 -15.51
CA THR A 8 -4.39 9.69 -15.84
C THR A 8 -4.00 8.41 -16.57
N TYR A 9 -2.74 8.29 -17.00
CA TYR A 9 -2.29 7.12 -17.79
C TYR A 9 -1.54 6.07 -16.98
N TRP A 10 -1.22 6.34 -15.73
CA TRP A 10 -0.38 5.48 -14.89
C TRP A 10 -1.10 4.30 -14.24
N CYS A 11 -2.41 4.39 -14.08
CA CYS A 11 -3.19 3.31 -13.49
C CYS A 11 -4.14 2.75 -14.54
N SER A 12 -3.93 1.53 -14.98
CA SER A 12 -4.90 0.84 -15.84
C SER A 12 -6.27 0.81 -15.15
N GLY A 13 -7.31 1.20 -15.87
CA GLY A 13 -8.67 1.25 -15.35
C GLY A 13 -9.09 2.53 -14.62
N VAL A 14 -8.17 3.49 -14.38
CA VAL A 14 -8.54 4.81 -13.86
C VAL A 14 -8.83 5.77 -15.01
N THR A 15 -10.07 6.21 -15.13
CA THR A 15 -10.51 7.17 -16.15
C THR A 15 -10.74 8.56 -15.53
N LYS A 16 -10.73 9.62 -16.36
CA LYS A 16 -11.11 10.98 -15.92
C LYS A 16 -12.48 11.00 -15.24
N SER A 17 -13.41 10.21 -15.73
CA SER A 17 -14.76 10.05 -15.18
C SER A 17 -14.70 9.49 -13.75
N LYS A 18 -13.95 8.40 -13.52
CA LYS A 18 -13.81 7.81 -12.19
C LYS A 18 -13.16 8.78 -11.19
N ILE A 19 -12.15 9.54 -11.61
CA ILE A 19 -11.51 10.57 -10.77
C ILE A 19 -12.52 11.68 -10.44
N SER A 20 -13.29 12.13 -11.41
CA SER A 20 -14.32 13.15 -11.21
C SER A 20 -15.38 12.68 -10.23
N THR A 21 -15.90 11.46 -10.41
CA THR A 21 -16.91 10.86 -9.51
C THR A 21 -16.36 10.71 -8.10
N PHE A 22 -15.14 10.18 -7.96
CA PHE A 22 -14.48 10.06 -6.65
C PHE A 22 -14.37 11.41 -5.94
N ARG A 23 -13.84 12.43 -6.64
CA ARG A 23 -13.74 13.80 -6.11
C ARG A 23 -15.09 14.33 -5.67
N GLN A 24 -16.11 14.21 -6.51
CA GLN A 24 -17.45 14.71 -6.21
C GLN A 24 -18.01 14.06 -4.96
N VAL A 25 -17.95 12.73 -4.84
CA VAL A 25 -18.43 12.01 -3.65
C VAL A 25 -17.74 12.51 -2.37
N PHE A 26 -16.44 12.77 -2.43
CA PHE A 26 -15.70 13.26 -1.26
C PHE A 26 -16.00 14.74 -0.96
N TYR A 27 -16.05 15.60 -1.97
CA TYR A 27 -16.39 17.01 -1.78
C TYR A 27 -17.83 17.21 -1.34
N ASP A 28 -18.78 16.47 -1.86
CA ASP A 28 -20.19 16.51 -1.46
C ASP A 28 -20.38 16.10 0.02
N LYS A 29 -19.49 15.27 0.55
CA LYS A 29 -19.43 14.92 1.97
C LYS A 29 -18.60 15.87 2.82
N GLY A 30 -18.11 16.99 2.26
CA GLY A 30 -17.30 17.97 2.95
C GLY A 30 -15.88 17.51 3.27
N LEU A 31 -15.41 16.42 2.68
CA LEU A 31 -14.07 15.91 2.87
C LEU A 31 -13.08 16.69 1.99
N LYS A 32 -12.29 17.55 2.61
CA LYS A 32 -11.24 18.34 1.96
C LYS A 32 -9.93 17.55 1.87
N ASP A 33 -9.00 18.05 1.06
CA ASP A 33 -7.66 17.44 0.91
C ASP A 33 -6.97 17.18 2.27
N ASP A 34 -7.11 18.09 3.21
CA ASP A 34 -6.51 17.96 4.55
C ASP A 34 -7.11 16.78 5.34
N TRP A 35 -8.38 16.43 5.08
CA TRP A 35 -8.98 15.26 5.70
C TRP A 35 -8.26 13.99 5.27
N PHE A 36 -7.92 13.86 3.97
CA PHE A 36 -7.15 12.71 3.46
C PHE A 36 -5.76 12.62 4.08
N LEU A 37 -5.03 13.75 4.11
CA LEU A 37 -3.69 13.76 4.67
C LEU A 37 -3.68 13.37 6.17
N ASN A 38 -4.74 13.70 6.89
CA ASN A 38 -4.83 13.40 8.31
C ASN A 38 -5.41 12.01 8.64
N ASN A 39 -6.17 11.41 7.72
CA ASN A 39 -6.90 10.16 8.00
C ASN A 39 -6.39 8.95 7.20
N PHE A 40 -5.63 9.15 6.13
CA PHE A 40 -4.99 8.06 5.40
C PHE A 40 -3.52 7.95 5.79
N LYS A 41 -3.02 6.73 5.76
CA LYS A 41 -1.61 6.40 6.00
C LYS A 41 -1.12 5.50 4.87
N ILE A 42 0.15 5.64 4.49
CA ILE A 42 0.80 4.77 3.49
C ILE A 42 0.98 3.36 4.05
N ALA A 43 1.36 3.27 5.32
CA ALA A 43 1.36 2.04 6.10
C ALA A 43 0.85 2.33 7.51
N HIS A 44 0.33 1.31 8.17
CA HIS A 44 -0.20 1.40 9.53
C HIS A 44 0.10 0.12 10.29
N ARG A 45 0.31 0.24 11.59
CA ARG A 45 0.51 -0.89 12.48
C ARG A 45 -0.65 -1.03 13.46
N SER A 46 -1.17 -2.25 13.59
CA SER A 46 -2.18 -2.58 14.59
C SER A 46 -2.12 -4.05 14.96
N GLN A 47 -2.29 -4.38 16.24
CA GLN A 47 -2.33 -5.75 16.78
C GLN A 47 -1.15 -6.63 16.34
N GLY A 48 0.06 -6.05 16.19
CA GLY A 48 1.26 -6.77 15.75
C GLY A 48 1.33 -7.02 14.24
N TRP A 49 0.44 -6.42 13.44
CA TRP A 49 0.42 -6.50 11.99
C TRP A 49 0.69 -5.15 11.34
N ILE A 50 1.40 -5.17 10.21
CA ILE A 50 1.62 -4.03 9.34
C ILE A 50 0.59 -4.10 8.21
N PHE A 51 -0.10 -3.00 7.97
CA PHE A 51 -1.05 -2.82 6.87
C PHE A 51 -0.45 -1.85 5.86
N SER A 52 -0.38 -2.24 4.60
CA SER A 52 0.10 -1.39 3.51
C SER A 52 -0.67 -1.69 2.23
N HIS A 53 -0.50 -0.87 1.18
CA HIS A 53 -1.20 -1.10 -0.08
C HIS A 53 -0.68 -2.34 -0.81
N ALA A 54 0.64 -2.43 -1.04
CA ALA A 54 1.23 -3.47 -1.88
C ALA A 54 2.18 -4.45 -1.16
N GLY A 55 2.37 -4.27 0.15
CA GLY A 55 3.34 -5.00 0.95
C GLY A 55 4.65 -4.25 1.14
N MET A 56 5.49 -4.74 2.02
CA MET A 56 6.80 -4.19 2.36
C MET A 56 7.86 -5.30 2.32
N VAL A 57 9.03 -4.99 1.79
CA VAL A 57 10.19 -5.91 1.72
C VAL A 57 11.46 -5.22 2.18
N ASN A 58 12.48 -5.98 2.61
CA ASN A 58 13.72 -5.43 3.16
C ASN A 58 14.41 -4.44 2.23
N ARG A 59 14.34 -4.65 0.91
CA ARG A 59 14.96 -3.75 -0.08
C ARG A 59 14.39 -2.33 -0.10
N GLN A 60 13.20 -2.14 0.46
CA GLN A 60 12.57 -0.82 0.58
C GLN A 60 13.00 -0.09 1.85
N ILE A 61 13.59 -0.78 2.81
CA ILE A 61 14.02 -0.18 4.08
C ILE A 61 15.35 0.54 3.85
N PRO A 62 15.43 1.86 4.11
CA PRO A 62 16.67 2.60 3.97
C PRO A 62 17.77 2.01 4.87
N TYR A 63 19.00 2.03 4.38
CA TYR A 63 20.13 1.50 5.12
C TYR A 63 20.26 2.15 6.52
N GLY A 64 20.40 1.34 7.54
CA GLY A 64 20.53 1.77 8.92
C GLY A 64 19.21 2.11 9.62
N MET A 65 18.07 1.96 8.95
CA MET A 65 16.74 2.14 9.57
C MET A 65 16.08 0.81 9.90
N THR A 66 15.20 0.86 10.91
CA THR A 66 14.27 -0.22 11.21
C THR A 66 12.93 0.02 10.48
N VAL A 67 12.13 -1.03 10.34
CA VAL A 67 10.74 -0.93 9.83
C VAL A 67 9.91 0.04 10.67
N ASP A 68 10.13 0.03 11.99
CA ASP A 68 9.43 0.92 12.92
C ASP A 68 9.72 2.39 12.60
N GLN A 69 10.98 2.73 12.42
CA GLN A 69 11.37 4.09 12.03
C GLN A 69 10.79 4.49 10.67
N VAL A 70 10.75 3.57 9.72
CA VAL A 70 10.13 3.85 8.42
C VAL A 70 8.63 4.15 8.57
N ILE A 71 7.89 3.33 9.32
CA ILE A 71 6.44 3.49 9.48
C ILE A 71 6.09 4.72 10.33
N ASP A 72 6.83 4.97 11.40
CA ASP A 72 6.44 5.95 12.42
C ASP A 72 7.06 7.34 12.19
N GLU A 73 8.17 7.44 11.44
CA GLU A 73 8.89 8.69 11.20
C GLU A 73 8.91 9.06 9.71
N VAL A 74 9.39 8.16 8.83
CA VAL A 74 9.60 8.50 7.41
C VAL A 74 8.30 8.61 6.64
N LEU A 75 7.40 7.61 6.72
CA LEU A 75 6.17 7.61 5.94
C LEU A 75 5.18 8.72 6.33
N PRO A 76 5.01 9.11 7.60
CA PRO A 76 4.21 10.28 7.96
C PRO A 76 4.74 11.58 7.34
N ASP A 77 6.06 11.81 7.38
CA ASP A 77 6.67 13.00 6.76
C ASP A 77 6.46 13.02 5.24
N VAL A 78 6.75 11.89 4.57
CA VAL A 78 6.52 11.76 3.13
C VAL A 78 5.04 11.97 2.78
N TRP A 79 4.11 11.44 3.56
CA TRP A 79 2.67 11.58 3.33
C TRP A 79 2.19 13.03 3.51
N LEU A 80 2.58 13.70 4.59
CA LEU A 80 2.23 15.10 4.84
C LEU A 80 2.76 16.04 3.74
N ASN A 81 3.93 15.73 3.21
CA ASN A 81 4.58 16.48 2.15
C ASN A 81 4.23 16.00 0.73
N PHE A 82 3.32 15.04 0.59
CA PHE A 82 2.95 14.41 -0.69
C PHE A 82 2.46 15.41 -1.75
N ARG A 83 2.00 16.60 -1.36
CA ARG A 83 1.69 17.71 -2.28
C ARG A 83 2.92 18.27 -2.99
N ASN A 84 4.10 18.14 -2.40
CA ASN A 84 5.36 18.51 -3.01
C ASN A 84 5.75 17.44 -4.05
N ILE A 85 6.12 17.87 -5.26
CA ILE A 85 6.47 16.94 -6.33
C ILE A 85 7.67 16.05 -5.98
N THR A 86 8.63 16.59 -5.20
CA THR A 86 9.82 15.85 -4.73
C THR A 86 9.43 14.65 -3.87
N TYR A 87 8.45 14.80 -3.02
CA TYR A 87 7.96 13.69 -2.18
C TYR A 87 7.12 12.68 -2.95
N ARG A 88 6.44 13.10 -4.01
CA ARG A 88 5.72 12.17 -4.93
C ARG A 88 6.67 11.26 -5.70
N GLN A 89 7.90 11.69 -5.90
CA GLN A 89 8.97 10.93 -6.54
C GLN A 89 9.83 10.14 -5.53
N ASN A 90 9.44 10.11 -4.26
CA ASN A 90 10.16 9.33 -3.26
C ASN A 90 10.09 7.83 -3.61
N PRO A 91 11.23 7.16 -3.87
CA PRO A 91 11.26 5.77 -4.34
C PRO A 91 10.60 4.80 -3.37
N LEU A 92 10.64 5.07 -2.06
CA LEU A 92 9.98 4.25 -1.05
C LEU A 92 8.48 4.06 -1.31
N ILE A 93 7.84 5.05 -1.96
CA ILE A 93 6.40 5.02 -2.26
C ILE A 93 6.14 4.74 -3.74
N SER A 94 6.84 5.47 -4.62
CA SER A 94 6.48 5.61 -6.03
C SER A 94 7.37 4.83 -7.00
N ALA A 95 8.44 4.16 -6.53
CA ALA A 95 9.23 3.31 -7.39
C ALA A 95 8.34 2.28 -8.08
N VAL A 96 8.53 2.09 -9.38
CA VAL A 96 7.84 1.05 -10.17
C VAL A 96 8.86 0.03 -10.60
N GLY A 97 8.76 -1.17 -10.06
CA GLY A 97 9.67 -2.26 -10.36
C GLY A 97 9.53 -2.78 -11.79
N ILE A 98 10.57 -3.48 -12.27
CA ILE A 98 10.62 -4.10 -13.61
C ILE A 98 9.42 -5.04 -13.81
N ALA A 99 8.99 -5.76 -12.79
CA ALA A 99 7.83 -6.64 -12.84
C ALA A 99 6.52 -5.92 -13.20
N ARG A 100 6.45 -4.60 -12.97
CA ARG A 100 5.31 -3.72 -13.28
C ARG A 100 5.59 -2.80 -14.48
N GLY A 101 6.66 -3.05 -15.24
CA GLY A 101 7.03 -2.27 -16.41
C GLY A 101 7.76 -0.97 -16.10
N GLY A 102 8.27 -0.79 -14.88
CA GLY A 102 9.13 0.30 -14.49
C GLY A 102 10.62 0.00 -14.69
N GLU A 103 11.46 0.85 -14.15
CA GLU A 103 12.92 0.77 -14.29
C GLU A 103 13.62 0.42 -12.96
N ASP A 104 12.88 0.42 -11.84
CA ASP A 104 13.42 0.12 -10.52
C ASP A 104 13.56 -1.38 -10.29
N ASN A 105 14.55 -1.78 -9.49
CA ASN A 105 14.77 -3.19 -9.14
C ASN A 105 13.66 -3.78 -8.26
N VAL A 106 12.90 -2.92 -7.57
CA VAL A 106 11.77 -3.31 -6.72
C VAL A 106 10.77 -2.16 -6.65
N GLY A 107 9.49 -2.49 -6.64
CA GLY A 107 8.42 -1.51 -6.46
C GLY A 107 8.43 -0.86 -5.08
N GLY A 108 7.96 0.39 -4.98
CA GLY A 108 7.69 1.06 -3.72
C GLY A 108 6.42 0.49 -3.04
N LEU A 109 6.08 1.03 -1.87
CA LEU A 109 4.93 0.57 -1.06
C LEU A 109 3.57 0.62 -1.76
N LEU A 110 3.46 1.38 -2.87
CA LEU A 110 2.26 1.44 -3.70
C LEU A 110 2.33 0.58 -4.96
N TRP A 111 3.49 0.00 -5.30
CA TRP A 111 3.74 -0.63 -6.60
C TRP A 111 4.43 -1.99 -6.53
N LEU A 112 4.70 -2.51 -5.33
CA LEU A 112 5.36 -3.80 -5.16
C LEU A 112 4.56 -4.91 -5.85
N ASP A 113 5.23 -5.72 -6.66
CA ASP A 113 4.60 -6.88 -7.29
C ASP A 113 4.67 -8.10 -6.35
N TYR A 114 3.51 -8.65 -6.02
CA TYR A 114 3.42 -9.79 -5.12
C TYR A 114 4.11 -11.04 -5.68
N TYR A 115 3.99 -11.29 -6.96
CA TYR A 115 4.45 -12.55 -7.56
C TYR A 115 5.96 -12.60 -7.82
N ASN A 116 6.57 -11.43 -8.09
CA ASN A 116 7.96 -11.37 -8.55
C ASN A 116 8.89 -10.65 -7.56
N GLU A 117 8.37 -9.80 -6.69
CA GLU A 117 9.17 -8.92 -5.84
C GLU A 117 8.96 -9.14 -4.35
N PHE A 118 7.75 -9.62 -3.96
CA PHE A 118 7.42 -9.80 -2.54
C PHE A 118 8.17 -10.98 -1.93
N ASN A 119 8.73 -10.76 -0.76
CA ASN A 119 9.34 -11.80 0.06
C ASN A 119 9.09 -11.49 1.53
N ALA A 120 8.39 -12.39 2.22
CA ALA A 120 8.15 -12.27 3.65
C ALA A 120 9.47 -12.37 4.43
N SER A 121 9.66 -11.53 5.43
CA SER A 121 10.91 -11.43 6.16
C SER A 121 10.68 -11.20 7.65
N PRO A 122 11.47 -11.86 8.55
CA PRO A 122 11.41 -11.58 9.98
C PRO A 122 11.76 -10.13 10.33
N ASP A 123 12.59 -9.46 9.52
CA ASP A 123 12.95 -8.04 9.74
C ASP A 123 11.75 -7.10 9.55
N ILE A 124 10.76 -7.50 8.73
CA ILE A 124 9.53 -6.73 8.51
C ILE A 124 8.46 -7.12 9.52
N GLY A 125 8.31 -8.41 9.81
CA GLY A 125 7.24 -8.93 10.65
C GLY A 125 5.95 -9.25 9.88
N LYS A 126 4.83 -9.39 10.61
CA LYS A 126 3.52 -9.76 10.04
C LYS A 126 2.92 -8.65 9.19
N GLN A 127 2.38 -9.01 8.02
CA GLN A 127 1.82 -8.04 7.07
C GLN A 127 0.46 -8.45 6.50
N VAL A 128 -0.36 -7.43 6.21
CA VAL A 128 -1.58 -7.53 5.40
C VAL A 128 -1.53 -6.48 4.30
N PHE A 129 -1.74 -6.90 3.07
CA PHE A 129 -1.66 -6.04 1.89
C PHE A 129 -2.56 -6.53 0.75
N GLY A 130 -2.58 -5.82 -0.39
CA GLY A 130 -3.30 -6.15 -1.60
C GLY A 130 -2.53 -5.79 -2.86
N HIS A 131 -3.11 -4.98 -3.77
CA HIS A 131 -2.55 -4.46 -5.01
C HIS A 131 -2.33 -5.49 -6.12
N SER A 132 -1.84 -6.69 -5.80
CA SER A 132 -1.69 -7.78 -6.78
C SER A 132 -2.83 -8.77 -6.58
N TYR A 133 -3.70 -8.87 -7.58
CA TYR A 133 -4.86 -9.76 -7.50
C TYR A 133 -4.47 -11.21 -7.20
N VAL A 134 -5.20 -11.84 -6.29
CA VAL A 134 -5.14 -13.28 -5.99
C VAL A 134 -6.57 -13.86 -6.02
N PRO A 135 -6.77 -15.12 -6.48
CA PRO A 135 -8.11 -15.70 -6.58
C PRO A 135 -8.78 -15.94 -5.22
N GLU A 136 -7.97 -16.12 -4.19
CA GLU A 136 -8.37 -16.28 -2.78
C GLU A 136 -7.32 -15.68 -1.86
N PRO A 137 -7.65 -15.35 -0.59
CA PRO A 137 -6.68 -14.85 0.38
C PRO A 137 -5.47 -15.77 0.46
N THR A 138 -4.29 -15.23 0.21
CA THR A 138 -3.07 -16.02 0.08
C THR A 138 -2.06 -15.65 1.16
N ALA A 139 -1.65 -16.64 1.95
CA ALA A 139 -0.65 -16.48 2.99
C ALA A 139 0.75 -16.89 2.51
N THR A 140 1.76 -16.17 2.99
CA THR A 140 3.17 -16.53 2.89
C THR A 140 3.75 -16.61 4.30
N ALA A 141 4.66 -17.58 4.55
CA ALA A 141 5.26 -17.80 5.86
C ALA A 141 4.22 -18.02 6.99
N LEU A 142 3.20 -18.81 6.70
CA LEU A 142 2.09 -19.10 7.59
C LEU A 142 2.59 -19.64 8.95
N ASN A 143 1.98 -19.19 10.03
CA ASN A 143 2.31 -19.55 11.42
C ASN A 143 3.72 -19.13 11.89
N THR A 144 4.33 -18.17 11.24
CA THR A 144 5.56 -17.52 11.69
C THR A 144 5.32 -16.13 12.24
N GLU A 145 6.33 -15.52 12.85
CA GLU A 145 6.31 -14.12 13.31
C GLU A 145 6.42 -13.10 12.17
N TYR A 146 6.57 -13.54 10.92
CA TYR A 146 6.55 -12.74 9.70
C TYR A 146 5.53 -13.24 8.67
N GLU A 147 4.50 -13.92 9.14
CA GLU A 147 3.32 -14.31 8.37
C GLU A 147 2.75 -13.12 7.61
N SER A 148 2.48 -13.29 6.32
CA SER A 148 2.06 -12.22 5.43
C SER A 148 0.88 -12.64 4.58
N TRP A 149 -0.15 -11.80 4.46
CA TRP A 149 -1.38 -12.08 3.73
C TRP A 149 -1.63 -11.08 2.62
N ASN A 150 -1.79 -11.58 1.40
CA ASN A 150 -2.39 -10.82 0.31
C ASN A 150 -3.90 -11.06 0.30
N LEU A 151 -4.68 -9.97 0.43
CA LEU A 151 -6.14 -9.99 0.49
C LEU A 151 -6.81 -9.36 -0.75
N ASP A 152 -6.07 -9.08 -1.83
CA ASP A 152 -6.67 -8.50 -3.04
C ASP A 152 -7.41 -9.56 -3.86
N THR A 153 -8.62 -9.88 -3.45
CA THR A 153 -9.50 -10.86 -4.09
C THR A 153 -10.64 -10.21 -4.88
N ASN A 154 -10.49 -8.93 -5.30
CA ASN A 154 -11.58 -8.13 -5.89
C ASN A 154 -12.80 -8.01 -4.96
N LEU A 155 -12.57 -7.73 -3.69
CA LEU A 155 -13.61 -7.57 -2.67
C LEU A 155 -14.50 -8.82 -2.45
N LYS A 156 -13.99 -10.01 -2.71
CA LYS A 156 -14.72 -11.27 -2.45
C LYS A 156 -14.52 -11.80 -1.04
N ASP A 157 -13.45 -11.35 -0.41
CA ASP A 157 -13.05 -11.81 0.91
C ASP A 157 -12.69 -10.62 1.81
N TYR A 158 -12.76 -10.85 3.11
CA TYR A 158 -12.25 -9.94 4.14
C TYR A 158 -11.54 -10.73 5.22
N ALA A 159 -10.74 -10.07 6.03
CA ALA A 159 -10.07 -10.67 7.17
C ALA A 159 -10.42 -9.98 8.48
N ILE A 160 -10.41 -10.73 9.56
CA ILE A 160 -10.50 -10.22 10.92
C ILE A 160 -9.25 -10.64 11.67
N ILE A 161 -8.61 -9.67 12.34
CA ILE A 161 -7.53 -9.93 13.28
C ILE A 161 -8.09 -9.85 14.69
N ARG A 162 -7.92 -10.93 15.43
CA ARG A 162 -8.34 -11.05 16.82
C ARG A 162 -7.21 -11.72 17.61
N ASP A 163 -6.78 -11.08 18.68
CA ASP A 163 -5.68 -11.59 19.54
C ASP A 163 -4.41 -11.93 18.74
N GLY A 164 -4.05 -11.06 17.76
CA GLY A 164 -2.89 -11.22 16.90
C GLY A 164 -3.01 -12.31 15.83
N ARG A 165 -4.15 -12.99 15.71
CA ARG A 165 -4.43 -14.02 14.69
C ARG A 165 -5.35 -13.46 13.60
N LEU A 166 -4.98 -13.73 12.35
CA LEU A 166 -5.78 -13.37 11.19
C LEU A 166 -6.66 -14.56 10.76
N THR A 167 -7.92 -14.28 10.47
CA THR A 167 -8.88 -15.25 9.90
C THR A 167 -9.59 -14.60 8.73
N THR A 168 -9.68 -15.32 7.62
CA THR A 168 -10.33 -14.85 6.38
C THR A 168 -11.76 -15.36 6.26
N TYR A 169 -12.62 -14.59 5.61
CA TYR A 169 -14.04 -14.88 5.40
C TYR A 169 -14.45 -14.43 3.99
N LYS A 170 -15.37 -15.17 3.38
CA LYS A 170 -16.01 -14.77 2.12
C LYS A 170 -17.11 -13.75 2.36
N ILE A 171 -17.18 -12.73 1.52
CA ILE A 171 -18.34 -11.82 1.45
C ILE A 171 -19.47 -12.58 0.78
N ARG A 172 -20.62 -12.62 1.42
CA ARG A 172 -21.84 -13.27 0.92
C ARG A 172 -22.68 -12.31 0.10
#